data_ffe08ff764e0805f69d725cb09d921e6
#
_entry.id   ffe08ff764e0805f69d725cb09d921e6
#
_cell.length_a   1.000
_cell.length_b   1.000
_cell.length_c   1.000
_cell.angle_alpha   90.00
_cell.angle_beta   90.00
_cell.angle_gamma   90.00
#
_symmetry.space_group_name_H-M   'P 1'
#
loop_
_entity.id
_entity.type
_entity.pdbx_description
1 polymer ?
#
loop_
_entity_poly.entity_id
_entity_poly.type
_entity_poly.pdbx_seq_one_letter_code
_entity_poly.pdbx_strand_id
1 'polypeptide(L)'
;MANLKEIRGRITSISSTMQITSAMKMVSAAKLKKATDAIVMLRPYSEKLQEIIANVSATTELEGVSTFTAEREVKKVLYIVVTSNKGLAGAFNSSVIKELNNVIGNTQHEIEILSVGKKVYDAVRRTRTVYDNQSAIFDGMSFQAVSNFMEHLMKDYKEEKFDKVFVIYNKFINAATQEVQTEQVLPIAMAEKEETVNTDYIFEPNAAEILNVLIPKSIKTQVYKAILDSIASEHGARMTAMHKATDNAEALRNELKIFYNKARQAAITNEILEIVSGAEALKNT
;
A
#
# COMPACT_ATOMS: atom_id res chain seq x y z
N MET A 1 31.89 -10.38 32.54
CA MET A 1 30.57 -10.11 33.18
C MET A 1 29.84 -9.04 32.37
N ALA A 2 28.54 -9.20 32.14
CA ALA A 2 27.77 -8.17 31.41
C ALA A 2 27.76 -6.88 32.24
N ASN A 3 28.17 -5.77 31.66
CA ASN A 3 28.25 -4.50 32.36
C ASN A 3 26.83 -4.02 32.71
N LEU A 4 26.52 -3.86 33.99
CA LEU A 4 25.20 -3.38 34.48
C LEU A 4 24.77 -2.07 33.82
N LYS A 5 25.73 -1.19 33.45
CA LYS A 5 25.50 0.05 32.75
C LYS A 5 24.98 -0.22 31.33
N GLU A 6 25.52 -1.23 30.65
CA GLU A 6 25.10 -1.63 29.30
C GLU A 6 23.68 -2.17 29.30
N ILE A 7 23.36 -3.08 30.23
CA ILE A 7 22.00 -3.66 30.36
C ILE A 7 20.98 -2.55 30.65
N ARG A 8 21.31 -1.60 31.52
CA ARG A 8 20.44 -0.43 31.79
C ARG A 8 20.24 0.41 30.53
N GLY A 9 21.29 0.66 29.74
CA GLY A 9 21.21 1.35 28.47
C GLY A 9 20.28 0.66 27.48
N ARG A 10 20.37 -0.68 27.37
CA ARG A 10 19.47 -1.50 26.54
C ARG A 10 18.00 -1.40 27.00
N ILE A 11 17.72 -1.47 28.29
CA ILE A 11 16.37 -1.31 28.85
C ILE A 11 15.80 0.06 28.49
N THR A 12 16.59 1.12 28.60
CA THR A 12 16.16 2.48 28.24
C THR A 12 15.86 2.59 26.73
N SER A 13 16.75 2.06 25.88
CA SER A 13 16.56 2.05 24.43
C SER A 13 15.30 1.32 24.00
N ILE A 14 15.04 0.13 24.57
CA ILE A 14 13.83 -0.65 24.27
C ILE A 14 12.56 0.06 24.79
N SER A 15 12.64 0.70 25.96
CA SER A 15 11.52 1.49 26.47
C SER A 15 11.17 2.66 25.54
N SER A 16 12.17 3.35 24.99
CA SER A 16 11.97 4.40 23.99
C SER A 16 11.38 3.85 22.69
N THR A 17 11.89 2.70 22.20
CA THR A 17 11.35 2.03 21.02
C THR A 17 9.88 1.65 21.21
N MET A 18 9.51 1.13 22.37
CA MET A 18 8.13 0.80 22.73
C MET A 18 7.21 2.03 22.68
N GLN A 19 7.66 3.18 23.18
CA GLN A 19 6.90 4.42 23.13
C GLN A 19 6.71 4.91 21.69
N ILE A 20 7.77 4.85 20.86
CA ILE A 20 7.73 5.24 19.46
C ILE A 20 6.77 4.33 18.66
N THR A 21 6.87 3.00 18.82
CA THR A 21 6.00 2.06 18.10
C THR A 21 4.54 2.20 18.54
N SER A 22 4.28 2.46 19.81
CA SER A 22 2.94 2.74 20.33
C SER A 22 2.36 4.03 19.74
N ALA A 23 3.14 5.10 19.65
CA ALA A 23 2.73 6.35 18.99
C ALA A 23 2.44 6.13 17.50
N MET A 24 3.31 5.38 16.80
CA MET A 24 3.11 5.06 15.38
C MET A 24 1.85 4.21 15.15
N LYS A 25 1.52 3.28 16.06
CA LYS A 25 0.27 2.53 16.04
C LYS A 25 -0.94 3.47 16.09
N MET A 26 -0.95 4.42 17.03
CA MET A 26 -2.07 5.39 17.17
C MET A 26 -2.24 6.29 15.95
N VAL A 27 -1.14 6.82 15.42
CA VAL A 27 -1.18 7.64 14.18
C VAL A 27 -1.68 6.82 12.99
N SER A 28 -1.24 5.56 12.88
CA SER A 28 -1.70 4.68 11.80
C SER A 28 -3.19 4.36 11.92
N ALA A 29 -3.71 4.13 13.14
CA ALA A 29 -5.12 3.91 13.39
C ALA A 29 -5.99 5.13 12.98
N ALA A 30 -5.55 6.34 13.30
CA ALA A 30 -6.26 7.56 12.91
C ALA A 30 -6.29 7.75 11.37
N LYS A 31 -5.15 7.47 10.70
CA LYS A 31 -5.06 7.54 9.24
C LYS A 31 -5.86 6.44 8.56
N LEU A 32 -5.87 5.22 9.12
CA LEU A 32 -6.70 4.11 8.65
C LEU A 32 -8.17 4.51 8.66
N LYS A 33 -8.66 5.04 9.80
CA LYS A 33 -10.04 5.48 9.90
C LYS A 33 -10.39 6.50 8.81
N LYS A 34 -9.56 7.53 8.62
CA LYS A 34 -9.79 8.54 7.58
C LYS A 34 -9.83 7.93 6.17
N ALA A 35 -8.94 6.98 5.86
CA ALA A 35 -8.92 6.31 4.57
C ALA A 35 -10.15 5.42 4.37
N THR A 36 -10.56 4.66 5.40
CA THR A 36 -11.75 3.80 5.36
C THR A 36 -13.02 4.62 5.17
N ASP A 37 -13.16 5.75 5.88
CA ASP A 37 -14.31 6.65 5.71
C ASP A 37 -14.39 7.17 4.26
N ALA A 38 -13.26 7.54 3.66
CA ALA A 38 -13.21 7.99 2.26
C ALA A 38 -13.59 6.87 1.27
N ILE A 39 -13.14 5.62 1.50
CA ILE A 39 -13.51 4.47 0.66
C ILE A 39 -15.01 4.19 0.74
N VAL A 40 -15.58 4.20 1.94
CA VAL A 40 -17.03 3.97 2.14
C VAL A 40 -17.87 5.00 1.40
N MET A 41 -17.44 6.26 1.38
CA MET A 41 -18.12 7.33 0.63
C MET A 41 -17.96 7.17 -0.90
N LEU A 42 -16.82 6.65 -1.36
CA LEU A 42 -16.55 6.49 -2.80
C LEU A 42 -17.23 5.28 -3.42
N ARG A 43 -17.42 4.19 -2.67
CA ARG A 43 -17.97 2.92 -3.17
C ARG A 43 -19.31 3.08 -3.91
N PRO A 44 -20.35 3.68 -3.31
CA PRO A 44 -21.65 3.81 -3.99
C PRO A 44 -21.56 4.59 -5.30
N TYR A 45 -20.69 5.62 -5.32
CA TYR A 45 -20.44 6.40 -6.52
C TYR A 45 -19.76 5.56 -7.63
N SER A 46 -18.73 4.79 -7.27
CA SER A 46 -18.00 3.95 -8.22
C SER A 46 -18.89 2.83 -8.79
N GLU A 47 -19.67 2.19 -7.94
CA GLU A 47 -20.61 1.13 -8.32
C GLU A 47 -21.71 1.67 -9.25
N LYS A 48 -22.28 2.80 -8.89
CA LYS A 48 -23.34 3.42 -9.73
C LYS A 48 -22.81 3.93 -11.07
N LEU A 49 -21.57 4.43 -11.10
CA LEU A 49 -20.92 4.84 -12.33
C LEU A 49 -20.70 3.64 -13.27
N GLN A 50 -20.26 2.50 -12.74
CA GLN A 50 -20.08 1.26 -13.52
C GLN A 50 -21.43 0.73 -14.03
N GLU A 51 -22.47 0.73 -13.19
CA GLU A 51 -23.82 0.33 -13.56
C GLU A 51 -24.36 1.20 -14.72
N ILE A 52 -24.21 2.53 -14.63
CA ILE A 52 -24.65 3.44 -15.70
C ILE A 52 -23.89 3.16 -17.00
N ILE A 53 -22.55 2.98 -16.94
CA ILE A 53 -21.75 2.66 -18.13
C ILE A 53 -22.21 1.34 -18.74
N ALA A 54 -22.43 0.30 -17.93
CA ALA A 54 -22.91 -0.99 -18.41
C ALA A 54 -24.27 -0.86 -19.10
N ASN A 55 -25.22 -0.14 -18.50
CA ASN A 55 -26.56 0.05 -19.06
C ASN A 55 -26.53 0.85 -20.37
N VAL A 56 -25.75 1.94 -20.43
CA VAL A 56 -25.60 2.75 -21.65
C VAL A 56 -24.89 1.96 -22.76
N SER A 57 -23.89 1.14 -22.40
CA SER A 57 -23.15 0.30 -23.35
C SER A 57 -23.99 -0.83 -23.93
N ALA A 58 -24.94 -1.37 -23.16
CA ALA A 58 -25.83 -2.43 -23.62
C ALA A 58 -26.82 -1.95 -24.72
N THR A 59 -27.15 -0.66 -24.73
CA THR A 59 -28.15 -0.07 -25.64
C THR A 59 -27.55 0.53 -26.94
N THR A 60 -26.21 0.58 -27.04
CA THR A 60 -25.54 1.25 -28.17
C THR A 60 -24.58 0.27 -28.84
N GLU A 61 -24.55 0.29 -30.20
CA GLU A 61 -23.46 -0.36 -30.94
C GLU A 61 -22.16 0.39 -30.64
N LEU A 62 -21.22 -0.30 -29.99
CA LEU A 62 -20.00 0.29 -29.44
C LEU A 62 -18.90 0.58 -30.46
N GLU A 63 -19.13 0.26 -31.73
CA GLU A 63 -18.17 0.53 -32.81
C GLU A 63 -17.92 2.04 -32.92
N GLY A 64 -16.71 2.47 -32.49
CA GLY A 64 -16.25 3.85 -32.60
C GLY A 64 -16.57 4.78 -31.42
N VAL A 65 -17.18 4.29 -30.32
CA VAL A 65 -17.57 5.12 -29.18
C VAL A 65 -16.39 5.65 -28.37
N SER A 66 -15.31 4.87 -28.21
CA SER A 66 -14.13 5.35 -27.48
C SER A 66 -12.88 4.53 -27.79
N THR A 67 -11.74 5.21 -27.96
CA THR A 67 -10.41 4.57 -28.05
C THR A 67 -10.02 3.78 -26.79
N PHE A 68 -10.73 3.97 -25.70
CA PHE A 68 -10.46 3.30 -24.40
C PHE A 68 -11.12 1.93 -24.27
N THR A 69 -11.98 1.53 -25.21
CA THR A 69 -12.69 0.24 -25.20
C THR A 69 -12.17 -0.71 -26.27
N ALA A 70 -11.45 -0.20 -27.27
CA ALA A 70 -10.93 -1.01 -28.37
C ALA A 70 -9.78 -1.90 -27.89
N GLU A 71 -9.89 -3.21 -28.13
CA GLU A 71 -8.79 -4.15 -27.95
C GLU A 71 -7.80 -4.02 -29.11
N ARG A 72 -6.51 -4.06 -28.78
CA ARG A 72 -5.38 -4.00 -29.73
C ARG A 72 -4.45 -5.18 -29.51
N GLU A 73 -3.63 -5.47 -30.53
CA GLU A 73 -2.52 -6.40 -30.36
C GLU A 73 -1.58 -5.89 -29.28
N VAL A 74 -1.32 -6.71 -28.26
CA VAL A 74 -0.55 -6.29 -27.08
C VAL A 74 0.94 -6.39 -27.39
N LYS A 75 1.61 -5.25 -27.46
CA LYS A 75 3.07 -5.13 -27.59
C LYS A 75 3.69 -4.53 -26.34
N LYS A 76 3.06 -3.48 -25.81
CA LYS A 76 3.56 -2.72 -24.67
C LYS A 76 2.52 -2.55 -23.57
N VAL A 77 2.91 -2.91 -22.35
CA VAL A 77 2.02 -2.89 -21.18
C VAL A 77 2.55 -1.94 -20.12
N LEU A 78 1.67 -1.09 -19.58
CA LEU A 78 1.98 -0.21 -18.47
C LEU A 78 1.39 -0.76 -17.17
N TYR A 79 2.21 -0.85 -16.13
CA TYR A 79 1.76 -1.19 -14.77
C TYR A 79 1.82 0.02 -13.86
N ILE A 80 0.67 0.43 -13.34
CA ILE A 80 0.55 1.40 -12.24
C ILE A 80 0.73 0.62 -10.94
N VAL A 81 1.84 0.83 -10.23
CA VAL A 81 2.18 0.03 -9.04
C VAL A 81 2.11 0.90 -7.81
N VAL A 82 1.20 0.56 -6.89
CA VAL A 82 0.92 1.36 -5.70
C VAL A 82 1.60 0.77 -4.47
N THR A 83 2.53 1.54 -3.89
CA THR A 83 3.22 1.21 -2.63
C THR A 83 3.28 2.44 -1.72
N SER A 84 3.80 2.28 -0.51
CA SER A 84 3.98 3.41 0.41
C SER A 84 5.28 4.18 0.16
N ASN A 85 5.31 5.42 0.65
CA ASN A 85 6.55 6.21 0.73
C ASN A 85 7.45 5.77 1.90
N LYS A 86 6.87 5.25 2.99
CA LYS A 86 7.57 4.89 4.22
C LYS A 86 7.52 3.39 4.48
N GLY A 87 8.55 2.84 5.10
CA GLY A 87 8.60 1.44 5.52
C GLY A 87 7.80 1.16 6.80
N LEU A 88 8.13 0.04 7.46
CA LEU A 88 7.53 -0.42 8.71
C LEU A 88 6.02 -0.74 8.60
N ALA A 89 5.58 -1.16 7.43
CA ALA A 89 4.21 -1.58 7.15
C ALA A 89 4.10 -3.10 6.93
N GLY A 90 4.88 -3.89 7.67
CA GLY A 90 4.89 -5.35 7.52
C GLY A 90 5.22 -5.79 6.10
N ALA A 91 4.45 -6.72 5.55
CA ALA A 91 4.61 -7.26 4.20
C ALA A 91 3.98 -6.39 3.09
N PHE A 92 3.30 -5.29 3.41
CA PHE A 92 2.54 -4.46 2.48
C PHE A 92 3.31 -4.11 1.18
N ASN A 93 4.52 -3.58 1.29
CA ASN A 93 5.31 -3.20 0.12
C ASN A 93 5.91 -4.42 -0.60
N SER A 94 6.41 -5.39 0.16
CA SER A 94 7.06 -6.58 -0.41
C SER A 94 6.10 -7.48 -1.17
N SER A 95 4.84 -7.57 -0.75
CA SER A 95 3.81 -8.34 -1.46
C SER A 95 3.50 -7.75 -2.84
N VAL A 96 3.33 -6.43 -2.95
CA VAL A 96 3.12 -5.74 -4.24
C VAL A 96 4.34 -5.89 -5.16
N ILE A 97 5.55 -5.71 -4.64
CA ILE A 97 6.77 -5.86 -5.44
C ILE A 97 6.96 -7.32 -5.91
N LYS A 98 6.60 -8.28 -5.07
CA LYS A 98 6.62 -9.71 -5.44
C LYS A 98 5.64 -9.99 -6.57
N GLU A 99 4.41 -9.49 -6.48
CA GLU A 99 3.40 -9.64 -7.52
C GLU A 99 3.84 -8.98 -8.83
N LEU A 100 4.37 -7.76 -8.78
CA LEU A 100 4.95 -7.12 -9.95
C LEU A 100 6.01 -8.00 -10.62
N ASN A 101 6.93 -8.59 -9.85
CA ASN A 101 7.95 -9.48 -10.40
C ASN A 101 7.37 -10.78 -10.99
N ASN A 102 6.31 -11.33 -10.38
CA ASN A 102 5.61 -12.51 -10.91
C ASN A 102 4.98 -12.20 -12.27
N VAL A 103 4.27 -11.08 -12.37
CA VAL A 103 3.61 -10.65 -13.61
C VAL A 103 4.65 -10.40 -14.71
N ILE A 104 5.74 -9.70 -14.39
CA ILE A 104 6.84 -9.44 -15.34
C ILE A 104 7.50 -10.75 -15.80
N GLY A 105 7.70 -11.71 -14.90
CA GLY A 105 8.32 -13.00 -15.24
C GLY A 105 7.47 -13.86 -16.18
N ASN A 106 6.16 -13.66 -16.19
CA ASN A 106 5.21 -14.45 -16.99
C ASN A 106 4.81 -13.74 -18.31
N THR A 107 5.31 -12.55 -18.58
CA THR A 107 4.92 -11.73 -19.73
C THR A 107 6.09 -11.58 -20.69
N GLN A 108 5.84 -11.74 -22.01
CA GLN A 108 6.82 -11.53 -23.08
C GLN A 108 6.76 -10.13 -23.69
N HIS A 109 5.83 -9.29 -23.24
CA HIS A 109 5.61 -7.94 -23.75
C HIS A 109 6.61 -6.95 -23.13
N GLU A 110 6.82 -5.83 -23.83
CA GLU A 110 7.56 -4.71 -23.27
C GLU A 110 6.76 -4.11 -22.10
N ILE A 111 7.43 -3.88 -20.97
CA ILE A 111 6.78 -3.40 -19.74
C ILE A 111 7.38 -2.07 -19.33
N GLU A 112 6.51 -1.11 -19.06
CA GLU A 112 6.83 0.13 -18.36
C GLU A 112 6.08 0.20 -17.02
N ILE A 113 6.67 0.92 -16.06
CA ILE A 113 6.14 1.00 -14.70
C ILE A 113 5.88 2.47 -14.35
N LEU A 114 4.63 2.79 -14.01
CA LEU A 114 4.27 4.02 -13.33
C LEU A 114 4.30 3.75 -11.82
N SER A 115 5.24 4.35 -11.12
CA SER A 115 5.40 4.16 -9.67
C SER A 115 4.56 5.15 -8.89
N VAL A 116 3.61 4.65 -8.09
CA VAL A 116 2.88 5.41 -7.08
C VAL A 116 3.40 5.00 -5.71
N GLY A 117 4.38 5.77 -5.22
CA GLY A 117 5.07 5.49 -3.96
C GLY A 117 6.55 5.17 -4.11
N LYS A 118 7.31 5.66 -3.13
CA LYS A 118 8.78 5.61 -3.15
C LYS A 118 9.33 4.19 -3.10
N LYS A 119 8.64 3.25 -2.41
CA LYS A 119 9.19 1.90 -2.20
C LYS A 119 9.29 1.09 -3.49
N VAL A 120 8.29 1.15 -4.37
CA VAL A 120 8.40 0.52 -5.68
C VAL A 120 9.40 1.26 -6.58
N TYR A 121 9.38 2.59 -6.59
CA TYR A 121 10.36 3.37 -7.35
C TYR A 121 11.80 2.98 -7.01
N ASP A 122 12.15 2.93 -5.73
CA ASP A 122 13.49 2.53 -5.26
C ASP A 122 13.85 1.09 -5.67
N ALA A 123 12.87 0.20 -5.75
CA ALA A 123 13.08 -1.20 -6.14
C ALA A 123 13.30 -1.37 -7.65
N VAL A 124 12.61 -0.59 -8.49
CA VAL A 124 12.59 -0.82 -9.95
C VAL A 124 13.50 0.11 -10.76
N ARG A 125 13.82 1.31 -10.28
CA ARG A 125 14.53 2.37 -11.02
C ARG A 125 15.89 1.96 -11.60
N ARG A 126 16.53 0.91 -11.07
CA ARG A 126 17.84 0.43 -11.54
C ARG A 126 17.75 -0.76 -12.49
N THR A 127 16.61 -1.42 -12.53
CA THR A 127 16.44 -2.71 -13.22
C THR A 127 15.37 -2.69 -14.30
N ARG A 128 14.51 -1.68 -14.31
CA ARG A 128 13.32 -1.61 -15.18
C ARG A 128 13.11 -0.19 -15.71
N THR A 129 12.37 -0.10 -16.82
CA THR A 129 11.94 1.17 -17.40
C THR A 129 10.82 1.76 -16.55
N VAL A 130 11.05 2.94 -15.98
CA VAL A 130 10.06 3.69 -15.23
C VAL A 130 9.49 4.77 -16.12
N TYR A 131 8.19 4.69 -16.40
CA TYR A 131 7.46 5.68 -17.18
C TYR A 131 7.36 7.01 -16.41
N ASP A 132 6.91 6.96 -15.15
CA ASP A 132 6.77 8.15 -14.31
C ASP A 132 6.79 7.77 -12.81
N ASN A 133 7.02 8.79 -11.95
CA ASN A 133 7.06 8.64 -10.49
C ASN A 133 6.13 9.63 -9.80
N GLN A 134 4.98 9.16 -9.38
CA GLN A 134 3.93 9.90 -8.69
C GLN A 134 3.98 9.73 -7.15
N SER A 135 5.17 9.55 -6.58
CA SER A 135 5.34 9.38 -5.12
C SER A 135 4.86 10.59 -4.31
N ALA A 136 4.88 11.78 -4.88
CA ALA A 136 4.44 13.02 -4.24
C ALA A 136 2.92 13.09 -3.98
N ILE A 137 2.13 12.22 -4.63
CA ILE A 137 0.66 12.23 -4.51
C ILE A 137 0.18 12.01 -3.06
N PHE A 138 0.99 11.30 -2.25
CA PHE A 138 0.67 11.03 -0.85
C PHE A 138 0.79 12.26 0.07
N ASP A 139 1.42 13.34 -0.37
CA ASP A 139 1.56 14.59 0.41
C ASP A 139 0.28 15.44 0.34
N GLY A 140 -0.53 15.26 -0.70
CA GLY A 140 -1.80 15.97 -0.88
C GLY A 140 -2.82 15.13 -1.64
N MET A 141 -3.12 13.91 -1.13
CA MET A 141 -4.02 12.97 -1.80
C MET A 141 -5.40 13.58 -2.05
N SER A 142 -5.75 13.75 -3.32
CA SER A 142 -7.04 14.23 -3.79
C SER A 142 -7.40 13.59 -5.13
N PHE A 143 -8.70 13.57 -5.45
CA PHE A 143 -9.15 13.10 -6.77
C PHE A 143 -8.52 13.92 -7.91
N GLN A 144 -8.35 15.24 -7.72
CA GLN A 144 -7.74 16.10 -8.73
C GLN A 144 -6.27 15.72 -9.02
N ALA A 145 -5.49 15.38 -7.99
CA ALA A 145 -4.11 14.95 -8.16
C ALA A 145 -4.02 13.66 -9.00
N VAL A 146 -4.92 12.69 -8.75
CA VAL A 146 -5.01 11.46 -9.55
C VAL A 146 -5.51 11.76 -10.96
N SER A 147 -6.52 12.64 -11.10
CA SER A 147 -7.05 13.04 -12.39
C SER A 147 -5.95 13.60 -13.30
N ASN A 148 -5.09 14.46 -12.76
CA ASN A 148 -4.04 15.13 -13.54
C ASN A 148 -3.06 14.13 -14.18
N PHE A 149 -2.49 13.21 -13.40
CA PHE A 149 -1.57 12.24 -14.01
C PHE A 149 -2.30 11.22 -14.91
N MET A 150 -3.54 10.87 -14.58
CA MET A 150 -4.34 9.99 -15.42
C MET A 150 -4.71 10.63 -16.77
N GLU A 151 -4.88 11.95 -16.84
CA GLU A 151 -5.08 12.66 -18.10
C GLU A 151 -3.88 12.54 -19.04
N HIS A 152 -2.66 12.66 -18.51
CA HIS A 152 -1.45 12.43 -19.28
C HIS A 152 -1.35 10.98 -19.77
N LEU A 153 -1.61 10.02 -18.87
CA LEU A 153 -1.59 8.60 -19.22
C LEU A 153 -2.65 8.25 -20.29
N MET A 154 -3.86 8.77 -20.15
CA MET A 154 -4.94 8.57 -21.14
C MET A 154 -4.62 9.19 -22.50
N LYS A 155 -3.91 10.32 -22.52
CA LYS A 155 -3.42 10.93 -23.76
C LYS A 155 -2.39 10.02 -24.43
N ASP A 156 -1.40 9.55 -23.67
CA ASP A 156 -0.37 8.64 -24.17
C ASP A 156 -0.95 7.30 -24.65
N TYR A 157 -2.01 6.80 -23.99
CA TYR A 157 -2.75 5.63 -24.46
C TYR A 157 -3.47 5.87 -25.80
N LYS A 158 -4.05 7.05 -26.02
CA LYS A 158 -4.64 7.44 -27.32
C LYS A 158 -3.59 7.57 -28.42
N GLU A 159 -2.37 7.98 -28.04
CA GLU A 159 -1.22 8.06 -28.95
C GLU A 159 -0.55 6.69 -29.18
N GLU A 160 -1.19 5.58 -28.71
CA GLU A 160 -0.74 4.20 -28.89
C GLU A 160 0.64 3.89 -28.29
N LYS A 161 1.04 4.64 -27.25
CA LYS A 161 2.29 4.34 -26.51
C LYS A 161 2.18 3.07 -25.67
N PHE A 162 0.96 2.69 -25.30
CA PHE A 162 0.64 1.49 -24.53
C PHE A 162 -0.61 0.82 -25.09
N ASP A 163 -0.65 -0.51 -25.04
CA ASP A 163 -1.79 -1.30 -25.52
C ASP A 163 -2.67 -1.76 -24.35
N LYS A 164 -2.06 -2.00 -23.19
CA LYS A 164 -2.78 -2.33 -21.95
C LYS A 164 -2.21 -1.56 -20.76
N VAL A 165 -3.08 -1.22 -19.82
CA VAL A 165 -2.72 -0.59 -18.54
C VAL A 165 -3.35 -1.38 -17.42
N PHE A 166 -2.53 -1.80 -16.45
CA PHE A 166 -2.97 -2.48 -15.23
C PHE A 166 -2.60 -1.66 -14.00
N VAL A 167 -3.36 -1.84 -12.92
CA VAL A 167 -3.01 -1.33 -11.60
C VAL A 167 -2.74 -2.50 -10.64
N ILE A 168 -1.60 -2.47 -9.95
CA ILE A 168 -1.23 -3.43 -8.89
C ILE A 168 -1.26 -2.69 -7.56
N TYR A 169 -2.12 -3.14 -6.65
CA TYR A 169 -2.34 -2.49 -5.37
C TYR A 169 -2.76 -3.51 -4.29
N ASN A 170 -2.78 -3.07 -3.03
CA ASN A 170 -3.36 -3.88 -1.95
C ASN A 170 -4.80 -3.44 -1.70
N LYS A 171 -5.75 -4.33 -1.98
CA LYS A 171 -7.16 -4.15 -1.62
C LYS A 171 -7.33 -4.31 -0.11
N PHE A 172 -8.04 -3.36 0.48
CA PHE A 172 -8.32 -3.37 1.91
C PHE A 172 -9.51 -4.29 2.21
N ILE A 173 -9.27 -5.36 2.98
CA ILE A 173 -10.32 -6.23 3.52
C ILE A 173 -10.56 -5.86 4.98
N ASN A 174 -9.51 -5.88 5.80
CA ASN A 174 -9.52 -5.45 7.19
C ASN A 174 -8.09 -5.08 7.64
N ALA A 175 -7.94 -4.58 8.87
CA ALA A 175 -6.65 -4.11 9.38
C ALA A 175 -5.57 -5.20 9.44
N ALA A 176 -5.95 -6.48 9.54
CA ALA A 176 -5.02 -7.61 9.61
C ALA A 176 -4.76 -8.25 8.25
N THR A 177 -5.71 -8.16 7.32
CA THR A 177 -5.69 -8.86 6.03
C THR A 177 -5.79 -7.86 4.89
N GLN A 178 -4.79 -7.88 4.01
CA GLN A 178 -4.76 -7.16 2.75
C GLN A 178 -4.52 -8.16 1.63
N GLU A 179 -5.10 -7.93 0.48
CA GLU A 179 -4.97 -8.79 -0.69
C GLU A 179 -4.38 -8.00 -1.85
N VAL A 180 -3.29 -8.52 -2.43
CA VAL A 180 -2.72 -7.91 -3.63
C VAL A 180 -3.62 -8.22 -4.81
N GLN A 181 -4.02 -7.16 -5.52
CA GLN A 181 -4.86 -7.28 -6.70
C GLN A 181 -4.15 -6.66 -7.90
N THR A 182 -4.34 -7.28 -9.05
CA THR A 182 -3.94 -6.77 -10.36
C THR A 182 -5.21 -6.58 -11.17
N GLU A 183 -5.61 -5.34 -11.41
CA GLU A 183 -6.82 -4.99 -12.14
C GLU A 183 -6.46 -4.31 -13.45
N GLN A 184 -7.17 -4.66 -14.53
CA GLN A 184 -7.05 -3.95 -15.80
C GLN A 184 -7.74 -2.60 -15.71
N VAL A 185 -7.05 -1.55 -16.15
CA VAL A 185 -7.56 -0.19 -16.22
C VAL A 185 -7.91 0.18 -17.66
N LEU A 186 -7.05 -0.21 -18.62
CA LEU A 186 -7.25 0.00 -20.04
C LEU A 186 -6.82 -1.23 -20.86
N PRO A 187 -7.55 -1.57 -21.94
CA PRO A 187 -8.88 -1.07 -22.27
C PRO A 187 -9.91 -1.43 -21.17
N ILE A 188 -11.00 -0.66 -21.09
CA ILE A 188 -12.08 -0.99 -20.14
C ILE A 188 -12.74 -2.29 -20.62
N ALA A 189 -12.79 -3.28 -19.73
CA ALA A 189 -13.60 -4.47 -19.96
C ALA A 189 -15.07 -4.08 -19.95
N MET A 190 -15.70 -4.16 -21.11
CA MET A 190 -17.15 -4.01 -21.20
C MET A 190 -17.81 -5.26 -20.67
N ALA A 191 -18.86 -5.13 -19.86
CA ALA A 191 -19.68 -6.25 -19.47
C ALA A 191 -20.28 -6.89 -20.75
N GLU A 192 -20.18 -8.20 -20.89
CA GLU A 192 -20.92 -8.92 -21.92
C GLU A 192 -22.40 -8.60 -21.77
N LYS A 193 -23.09 -8.43 -22.92
CA LYS A 193 -24.53 -8.13 -22.94
C LYS A 193 -25.28 -9.20 -22.14
N GLU A 194 -25.61 -8.95 -20.90
CA GLU A 194 -26.66 -9.72 -20.22
C GLU A 194 -27.99 -9.35 -20.88
N GLU A 195 -28.66 -10.33 -21.44
CA GLU A 195 -29.94 -10.19 -22.19
C GLU A 195 -31.10 -9.59 -21.38
N THR A 196 -30.89 -9.22 -20.13
CA THR A 196 -31.95 -8.86 -19.17
C THR A 196 -32.02 -7.39 -18.76
N VAL A 197 -31.16 -6.51 -19.29
CA VAL A 197 -31.23 -5.09 -18.94
C VAL A 197 -32.21 -4.35 -19.84
N ASN A 198 -33.49 -4.58 -19.59
CA ASN A 198 -34.57 -3.82 -20.22
C ASN A 198 -34.83 -2.53 -19.40
N THR A 199 -33.93 -1.55 -19.55
CA THR A 199 -34.08 -0.23 -18.95
C THR A 199 -34.43 0.76 -20.04
N ASP A 200 -35.68 1.26 -20.00
CA ASP A 200 -36.17 2.34 -20.86
C ASP A 200 -35.49 3.67 -20.48
N TYR A 201 -34.18 3.80 -20.70
CA TYR A 201 -33.49 5.07 -20.53
C TYR A 201 -33.70 5.96 -21.75
N ILE A 202 -34.05 7.21 -21.51
CA ILE A 202 -34.01 8.27 -22.52
C ILE A 202 -32.66 8.96 -22.38
N PHE A 203 -31.82 8.87 -23.44
CA PHE A 203 -30.48 9.48 -23.47
C PHE A 203 -30.54 10.88 -24.09
N GLU A 204 -30.01 11.87 -23.39
CA GLU A 204 -29.90 13.23 -23.87
C GLU A 204 -28.46 13.73 -23.64
N PRO A 205 -27.69 14.15 -24.67
CA PRO A 205 -28.10 14.24 -26.09
C PRO A 205 -28.12 12.89 -26.83
N ASN A 206 -27.17 11.98 -26.57
CA ASN A 206 -27.12 10.61 -27.08
C ASN A 206 -26.16 9.73 -26.25
N ALA A 207 -26.31 8.40 -26.36
CA ALA A 207 -25.55 7.44 -25.58
C ALA A 207 -24.02 7.53 -25.82
N ALA A 208 -23.59 7.78 -27.05
CA ALA A 208 -22.17 7.88 -27.41
C ALA A 208 -21.49 9.08 -26.73
N GLU A 209 -22.12 10.24 -26.72
CA GLU A 209 -21.58 11.43 -26.05
C GLU A 209 -21.51 11.23 -24.53
N ILE A 210 -22.54 10.59 -23.94
CA ILE A 210 -22.56 10.23 -22.51
C ILE A 210 -21.37 9.32 -22.19
N LEU A 211 -21.13 8.25 -22.96
CA LEU A 211 -20.02 7.33 -22.76
C LEU A 211 -18.67 8.02 -22.90
N ASN A 212 -18.51 8.92 -23.87
CA ASN A 212 -17.26 9.69 -24.04
C ASN A 212 -16.90 10.56 -22.83
N VAL A 213 -17.87 10.95 -22.00
CA VAL A 213 -17.65 11.66 -20.74
C VAL A 213 -17.47 10.70 -19.57
N LEU A 214 -18.29 9.65 -19.49
CA LEU A 214 -18.30 8.74 -18.34
C LEU A 214 -17.12 7.79 -18.32
N ILE A 215 -16.66 7.30 -19.49
CA ILE A 215 -15.52 6.37 -19.58
C ILE A 215 -14.25 6.97 -18.98
N PRO A 216 -13.76 8.16 -19.39
CA PRO A 216 -12.60 8.79 -18.76
C PRO A 216 -12.78 9.02 -17.25
N LYS A 217 -13.98 9.37 -16.82
CA LYS A 217 -14.30 9.58 -15.42
C LYS A 217 -14.24 8.27 -14.61
N SER A 218 -14.71 7.17 -15.19
CA SER A 218 -14.64 5.83 -14.59
C SER A 218 -13.19 5.36 -14.42
N ILE A 219 -12.35 5.52 -15.44
CA ILE A 219 -10.93 5.18 -15.40
C ILE A 219 -10.24 5.91 -14.24
N LYS A 220 -10.42 7.22 -14.15
CA LYS A 220 -9.86 8.04 -13.07
C LYS A 220 -10.36 7.60 -11.69
N THR A 221 -11.65 7.29 -11.58
CA THR A 221 -12.27 6.84 -10.34
C THR A 221 -11.77 5.46 -9.91
N GLN A 222 -11.57 4.53 -10.85
CA GLN A 222 -11.01 3.20 -10.58
C GLN A 222 -9.60 3.30 -9.99
N VAL A 223 -8.71 4.08 -10.62
CA VAL A 223 -7.34 4.27 -10.11
C VAL A 223 -7.35 5.01 -8.77
N TYR A 224 -8.20 6.02 -8.61
CA TYR A 224 -8.35 6.73 -7.33
C TYR A 224 -8.81 5.79 -6.20
N LYS A 225 -9.79 4.91 -6.47
CA LYS A 225 -10.24 3.87 -5.54
C LYS A 225 -9.10 2.92 -5.18
N ALA A 226 -8.36 2.42 -6.17
CA ALA A 226 -7.22 1.52 -5.93
C ALA A 226 -6.15 2.15 -5.03
N ILE A 227 -5.85 3.44 -5.22
CA ILE A 227 -4.90 4.17 -4.36
C ILE A 227 -5.46 4.36 -2.94
N LEU A 228 -6.75 4.68 -2.78
CA LEU A 228 -7.38 4.79 -1.46
C LEU A 228 -7.40 3.46 -0.71
N ASP A 229 -7.76 2.36 -1.38
CA ASP A 229 -7.70 1.01 -0.82
C ASP A 229 -6.27 0.66 -0.38
N SER A 230 -5.27 1.02 -1.19
CA SER A 230 -3.86 0.82 -0.86
C SER A 230 -3.42 1.65 0.36
N ILE A 231 -3.88 2.90 0.50
CA ILE A 231 -3.61 3.75 1.68
C ILE A 231 -4.22 3.14 2.95
N ALA A 232 -5.46 2.66 2.88
CA ALA A 232 -6.09 1.99 4.01
C ALA A 232 -5.33 0.71 4.39
N SER A 233 -4.95 -0.10 3.40
CA SER A 233 -4.15 -1.31 3.56
C SER A 233 -2.78 -1.01 4.18
N GLU A 234 -2.08 0.03 3.73
CA GLU A 234 -0.81 0.49 4.29
C GLU A 234 -0.93 0.83 5.77
N HIS A 235 -1.94 1.62 6.13
CA HIS A 235 -2.12 2.04 7.53
C HIS A 235 -2.62 0.91 8.42
N GLY A 236 -3.43 -0.02 7.89
CA GLY A 236 -3.82 -1.26 8.59
C GLY A 236 -2.62 -2.16 8.87
N ALA A 237 -1.82 -2.44 7.84
CA ALA A 237 -0.60 -3.24 7.96
C ALA A 237 0.42 -2.61 8.93
N ARG A 238 0.61 -1.29 8.85
CA ARG A 238 1.50 -0.56 9.76
C ARG A 238 0.99 -0.59 11.20
N MET A 239 -0.30 -0.39 11.43
CA MET A 239 -0.91 -0.48 12.75
C MET A 239 -0.66 -1.84 13.39
N THR A 240 -0.91 -2.92 12.65
CA THR A 240 -0.70 -4.30 13.10
C THR A 240 0.78 -4.61 13.34
N ALA A 241 1.68 -4.17 12.45
CA ALA A 241 3.12 -4.34 12.61
C ALA A 241 3.66 -3.60 13.84
N MET A 242 3.18 -2.37 14.08
CA MET A 242 3.59 -1.57 15.24
C MET A 242 3.02 -2.13 16.54
N HIS A 243 1.82 -2.73 16.52
CA HIS A 243 1.27 -3.44 17.67
C HIS A 243 2.17 -4.61 18.08
N LYS A 244 2.48 -5.50 17.14
CA LYS A 244 3.40 -6.62 17.38
C LYS A 244 4.79 -6.16 17.85
N ALA A 245 5.30 -5.08 17.26
CA ALA A 245 6.60 -4.51 17.67
C ALA A 245 6.57 -3.97 19.10
N THR A 246 5.46 -3.35 19.53
CA THR A 246 5.28 -2.83 20.89
C THR A 246 5.24 -3.99 21.90
N ASP A 247 4.46 -5.04 21.60
CA ASP A 247 4.34 -6.23 22.47
C ASP A 247 5.67 -6.96 22.60
N ASN A 248 6.41 -7.14 21.50
CA ASN A 248 7.74 -7.75 21.52
C ASN A 248 8.75 -6.90 22.31
N ALA A 249 8.69 -5.58 22.17
CA ALA A 249 9.55 -4.67 22.94
C ALA A 249 9.23 -4.73 24.45
N GLU A 250 7.97 -4.88 24.83
CA GLU A 250 7.55 -5.04 26.21
C GLU A 250 8.07 -6.34 26.81
N ALA A 251 7.91 -7.46 26.10
CA ALA A 251 8.43 -8.76 26.52
C ALA A 251 9.94 -8.72 26.74
N LEU A 252 10.68 -8.17 25.75
CA LEU A 252 12.14 -8.05 25.82
C LEU A 252 12.60 -7.13 26.96
N ARG A 253 11.88 -6.02 27.19
CA ARG A 253 12.15 -5.13 28.33
C ARG A 253 12.01 -5.85 29.67
N ASN A 254 10.98 -6.67 29.81
CA ASN A 254 10.73 -7.43 31.05
C ASN A 254 11.81 -8.50 31.25
N GLU A 255 12.22 -9.21 30.23
CA GLU A 255 13.33 -10.15 30.25
C GLU A 255 14.65 -9.49 30.69
N LEU A 256 14.97 -8.35 30.08
CA LEU A 256 16.17 -7.59 30.44
C LEU A 256 16.15 -7.04 31.86
N LYS A 257 14.97 -6.70 32.41
CA LYS A 257 14.83 -6.31 33.84
C LYS A 257 15.16 -7.47 34.77
N ILE A 258 14.69 -8.67 34.46
CA ILE A 258 15.02 -9.88 35.24
C ILE A 258 16.52 -10.15 35.16
N PHE A 259 17.11 -10.09 33.97
CA PHE A 259 18.54 -10.28 33.77
C PHE A 259 19.37 -9.23 34.50
N TYR A 260 18.97 -7.96 34.47
CA TYR A 260 19.60 -6.86 35.20
C TYR A 260 19.61 -7.12 36.70
N ASN A 261 18.46 -7.55 37.26
CA ASN A 261 18.34 -7.83 38.71
C ASN A 261 19.24 -9.01 39.10
N LYS A 262 19.30 -10.08 38.30
CA LYS A 262 20.21 -11.23 38.57
C LYS A 262 21.69 -10.79 38.49
N ALA A 263 22.07 -10.04 37.49
CA ALA A 263 23.42 -9.55 37.36
C ALA A 263 23.82 -8.57 38.47
N ARG A 264 22.88 -7.73 38.93
CA ARG A 264 23.07 -6.84 40.07
C ARG A 264 23.29 -7.62 41.38
N GLN A 265 22.46 -8.65 41.63
CA GLN A 265 22.61 -9.51 42.81
C GLN A 265 23.97 -10.23 42.81
N ALA A 266 24.36 -10.80 41.66
CA ALA A 266 25.66 -11.43 41.49
C ALA A 266 26.84 -10.47 41.76
N ALA A 267 26.73 -9.24 41.26
CA ALA A 267 27.75 -8.21 41.47
C ALA A 267 27.88 -7.84 42.96
N ILE A 268 26.76 -7.63 43.64
CA ILE A 268 26.73 -7.35 45.07
C ILE A 268 27.32 -8.52 45.88
N THR A 269 26.95 -9.76 45.54
CA THR A 269 27.48 -10.97 46.23
C THR A 269 28.99 -11.07 46.04
N ASN A 270 29.50 -10.84 44.85
CA ASN A 270 30.96 -10.86 44.58
C ASN A 270 31.68 -9.76 45.36
N GLU A 271 31.13 -8.55 45.43
CA GLU A 271 31.70 -7.45 46.16
C GLU A 271 31.78 -7.75 47.68
N ILE A 272 30.72 -8.36 48.22
CA ILE A 272 30.70 -8.82 49.62
C ILE A 272 31.74 -9.90 49.85
N LEU A 273 31.87 -10.89 48.95
CA LEU A 273 32.86 -11.95 49.05
C LEU A 273 34.32 -11.40 49.00
N GLU A 274 34.57 -10.42 48.12
CA GLU A 274 35.88 -9.76 48.02
C GLU A 274 36.20 -9.01 49.32
N ILE A 275 35.25 -8.31 49.93
CA ILE A 275 35.43 -7.61 51.21
C ILE A 275 35.69 -8.61 52.35
N VAL A 276 34.94 -9.68 52.43
CA VAL A 276 35.08 -10.72 53.50
C VAL A 276 36.46 -11.43 53.37
N SER A 277 36.80 -11.84 52.13
CA SER A 277 38.10 -12.49 51.86
C SER A 277 39.28 -11.56 52.18
N GLY A 278 39.18 -10.27 51.86
CA GLY A 278 40.17 -9.28 52.19
C GLY A 278 40.31 -9.08 53.74
N ALA A 279 39.20 -9.06 54.44
CA ALA A 279 39.20 -8.95 55.92
C ALA A 279 39.81 -10.19 56.61
N GLU A 280 39.52 -11.39 56.08
CA GLU A 280 40.16 -12.63 56.58
C GLU A 280 41.68 -12.67 56.30
N ALA A 281 42.10 -12.25 55.14
CA ALA A 281 43.53 -12.18 54.84
C ALA A 281 44.30 -11.23 55.77
N LEU A 282 43.70 -10.11 56.16
CA LEU A 282 44.27 -9.16 57.12
C LEU A 282 44.32 -9.69 58.56
N LYS A 283 43.43 -10.64 58.94
CA LYS A 283 43.46 -11.26 60.28
C LYS A 283 44.54 -12.34 60.42
N ASN A 284 44.98 -12.92 59.30
CA ASN A 284 45.94 -14.00 59.28
C ASN A 284 47.38 -13.51 59.01
N THR A 285 47.60 -12.20 58.97
CA THR A 285 48.89 -11.54 58.92
C THR A 285 49.19 -10.91 60.28
#